data_cdda462188f91c4d1b549ead3291d590
#
_entry.id   cdda462188f91c4d1b549ead3291d590
#
_cell.length_a   1.000
_cell.length_b   1.000
_cell.length_c   1.000
_cell.angle_alpha   90.00
_cell.angle_beta   90.00
_cell.angle_gamma   90.00
#
_symmetry.space_group_name_H-M   'P 1'
#
loop_
_entity.id
_entity.type
_entity.pdbx_description
1 polymer ?
#
loop_
_entity_poly.entity_id
_entity_poly.type
_entity_poly.pdbx_seq_one_letter_code
_entity_poly.pdbx_strand_id
1 'polypeptide(L)'
;CYRADEIIMLLNIADEFGFKIKTLQHVLEGYKVAKEIAAHGAGASSFADNWAYKIEAYDAIPHNVAIMIRAGVNVSINSDSDERARRLNIEAAKMLKYGEISEAEALRTITLNPAMQLGIQDRVGSIDMGKDADLAIWNGHPFSVYARVETTFVDGEVFFDRQQDLARRPELEREREELMRAEANRPPAEGAAPPAPGRGRRPAHGDDHDDEGDNHR
;
A
#
# COMPACT_ATOMS: atom_id res chain seq x y z
N CYS A 1 5.11 -12.58 6.90
CA CYS A 1 5.47 -12.68 8.34
C CYS A 1 5.05 -11.39 9.05
N TYR A 2 4.29 -11.51 10.13
CA TYR A 2 3.90 -10.37 10.97
C TYR A 2 4.79 -10.27 12.20
N ARG A 3 5.05 -11.38 12.85
CA ARG A 3 5.64 -11.50 14.19
C ARG A 3 7.15 -11.64 14.16
N ALA A 4 7.81 -11.13 15.19
CA ALA A 4 9.26 -11.15 15.31
C ALA A 4 9.83 -12.59 15.37
N ASP A 5 9.15 -13.48 16.07
CA ASP A 5 9.57 -14.89 16.20
C ASP A 5 9.50 -15.63 14.85
N GLU A 6 8.45 -15.39 14.04
CA GLU A 6 8.34 -15.95 12.69
C GLU A 6 9.42 -15.41 11.75
N ILE A 7 9.72 -14.11 11.85
CA ILE A 7 10.77 -13.46 11.05
C ILE A 7 12.13 -14.10 11.37
N ILE A 8 12.50 -14.21 12.66
CA ILE A 8 13.77 -14.82 13.08
C ILE A 8 13.84 -16.28 12.62
N MET A 9 12.77 -17.05 12.82
CA MET A 9 12.72 -18.44 12.39
C MET A 9 12.98 -18.58 10.89
N LEU A 10 12.34 -17.74 10.07
CA LEU A 10 12.52 -17.76 8.62
C LEU A 10 13.95 -17.36 8.20
N LEU A 11 14.52 -16.33 8.83
CA LEU A 11 15.91 -15.91 8.58
C LEU A 11 16.90 -17.03 8.93
N ASN A 12 16.72 -17.70 10.06
CA ASN A 12 17.57 -18.83 10.48
C ASN A 12 17.48 -20.01 9.50
N ILE A 13 16.27 -20.35 9.04
CA ILE A 13 16.09 -21.39 8.01
C ILE A 13 16.83 -20.99 6.72
N ALA A 14 16.70 -19.75 6.28
CA ALA A 14 17.37 -19.27 5.08
C ALA A 14 18.91 -19.38 5.20
N ASP A 15 19.45 -19.01 6.34
CA ASP A 15 20.89 -19.11 6.60
C ASP A 15 21.36 -20.58 6.71
N GLU A 16 20.59 -21.45 7.35
CA GLU A 16 20.87 -22.90 7.44
C GLU A 16 20.91 -23.57 6.05
N PHE A 17 19.97 -23.23 5.18
CA PHE A 17 19.89 -23.79 3.83
C PHE A 17 20.69 -23.01 2.79
N GLY A 18 21.36 -21.94 3.17
CA GLY A 18 22.30 -21.18 2.33
C GLY A 18 21.63 -20.34 1.23
N PHE A 19 20.40 -19.89 1.42
CA PHE A 19 19.75 -18.94 0.52
C PHE A 19 19.48 -17.58 1.20
N LYS A 20 19.25 -16.55 0.38
CA LYS A 20 18.94 -15.20 0.88
C LYS A 20 17.49 -14.81 0.58
N ILE A 21 16.82 -14.32 1.60
CA ILE A 21 15.49 -13.72 1.45
C ILE A 21 15.67 -12.31 0.91
N LYS A 22 15.03 -12.02 -0.22
CA LYS A 22 15.12 -10.68 -0.84
C LYS A 22 14.28 -9.67 -0.08
N THR A 23 13.02 -10.02 0.25
CA THR A 23 12.09 -9.12 0.91
C THR A 23 11.09 -9.90 1.77
N LEU A 24 10.89 -9.45 3.00
CA LEU A 24 9.87 -9.91 3.92
C LEU A 24 8.61 -9.05 3.73
N GLN A 25 7.42 -9.67 3.74
CA GLN A 25 6.14 -8.98 3.57
C GLN A 25 5.39 -8.82 4.91
N HIS A 26 4.72 -7.68 5.06
CA HIS A 26 3.90 -7.22 6.19
C HIS A 26 4.71 -6.75 7.41
N VAL A 27 5.66 -7.46 7.89
CA VAL A 27 6.73 -7.15 8.87
C VAL A 27 6.32 -6.15 9.97
N LEU A 28 5.15 -6.34 10.60
CA LEU A 28 4.62 -5.37 11.58
C LEU A 28 5.42 -5.32 12.89
N GLU A 29 6.10 -6.41 13.25
CA GLU A 29 7.02 -6.48 14.39
C GLU A 29 8.50 -6.39 13.99
N GLY A 30 8.80 -5.92 12.79
CA GLY A 30 10.17 -5.80 12.29
C GLY A 30 11.06 -4.93 13.16
N TYR A 31 10.50 -3.94 13.85
CA TYR A 31 11.24 -3.10 14.79
C TYR A 31 11.92 -3.88 15.94
N LYS A 32 11.36 -5.01 16.33
CA LYS A 32 11.93 -5.88 17.39
C LYS A 32 13.18 -6.61 16.92
N VAL A 33 13.29 -6.89 15.62
CA VAL A 33 14.33 -7.71 14.98
C VAL A 33 14.99 -7.01 13.78
N ALA A 34 14.99 -5.68 13.81
CA ALA A 34 15.49 -4.86 12.71
C ALA A 34 16.98 -5.10 12.41
N LYS A 35 17.80 -5.38 13.43
CA LYS A 35 19.22 -5.66 13.27
C LYS A 35 19.47 -6.99 12.58
N GLU A 36 18.69 -7.99 12.89
CA GLU A 36 18.76 -9.33 12.30
C GLU A 36 18.33 -9.30 10.84
N ILE A 37 17.24 -8.56 10.52
CA ILE A 37 16.81 -8.34 9.14
C ILE A 37 17.91 -7.64 8.34
N ALA A 38 18.51 -6.58 8.91
CA ALA A 38 19.60 -5.85 8.27
C ALA A 38 20.85 -6.72 8.06
N ALA A 39 21.24 -7.52 9.07
CA ALA A 39 22.38 -8.43 9.01
C ALA A 39 22.20 -9.51 7.95
N HIS A 40 20.98 -10.05 7.77
CA HIS A 40 20.67 -11.01 6.71
C HIS A 40 20.73 -10.35 5.33
N GLY A 41 20.46 -9.05 5.24
CA GLY A 41 20.38 -8.26 4.00
C GLY A 41 19.01 -8.30 3.33
N ALA A 42 17.97 -8.74 4.05
CA ALA A 42 16.60 -8.72 3.55
C ALA A 42 16.01 -7.30 3.58
N GLY A 43 15.19 -6.98 2.57
CA GLY A 43 14.27 -5.86 2.62
C GLY A 43 13.03 -6.19 3.44
N ALA A 44 12.27 -5.17 3.80
CA ALA A 44 10.99 -5.30 4.48
C ALA A 44 9.93 -4.45 3.79
N SER A 45 8.76 -5.02 3.53
CA SER A 45 7.58 -4.30 3.07
C SER A 45 6.56 -4.27 4.20
N SER A 46 6.15 -3.08 4.66
CA SER A 46 5.30 -2.94 5.83
C SER A 46 4.20 -1.91 5.62
N PHE A 47 3.30 -1.80 6.59
CA PHE A 47 2.21 -0.82 6.59
C PHE A 47 2.56 0.41 7.40
N ALA A 48 1.91 1.53 7.10
CA ALA A 48 2.10 2.77 7.84
C ALA A 48 1.34 2.78 9.18
N ASP A 49 0.15 2.18 9.25
CA ASP A 49 -0.77 2.34 10.39
C ASP A 49 -1.72 1.17 10.66
N ASN A 50 -1.35 -0.06 10.29
CA ASN A 50 -2.18 -1.24 10.55
C ASN A 50 -1.88 -1.81 11.94
N TRP A 51 -2.48 -1.23 12.99
CA TRP A 51 -2.24 -1.62 14.37
C TRP A 51 -3.42 -2.39 14.95
N ALA A 52 -3.13 -3.45 15.73
CA ALA A 52 -4.05 -4.20 16.57
C ALA A 52 -5.38 -4.67 15.93
N TYR A 53 -5.49 -4.68 14.60
CA TYR A 53 -6.71 -5.09 13.89
C TYR A 53 -6.92 -6.63 13.89
N LYS A 54 -5.90 -7.39 14.26
CA LYS A 54 -5.92 -8.83 14.48
C LYS A 54 -4.79 -9.22 15.44
N ILE A 55 -4.84 -10.45 15.97
CA ILE A 55 -3.90 -10.89 17.02
C ILE A 55 -2.43 -10.82 16.58
N GLU A 56 -2.13 -11.13 15.32
CA GLU A 56 -0.77 -11.08 14.77
C GLU A 56 -0.25 -9.65 14.57
N ALA A 57 -1.13 -8.66 14.62
CA ALA A 57 -0.81 -7.24 14.48
C ALA A 57 -0.89 -6.48 15.82
N TYR A 58 -1.07 -7.21 16.94
CA TYR A 58 -1.31 -6.59 18.26
C TYR A 58 -0.13 -5.71 18.71
N ASP A 59 1.09 -6.14 18.47
CA ASP A 59 2.31 -5.42 18.86
C ASP A 59 2.83 -4.46 17.74
N ALA A 60 2.04 -4.22 16.70
CA ALA A 60 2.42 -3.24 15.67
C ALA A 60 2.48 -1.82 16.26
N ILE A 61 3.49 -1.04 15.86
CA ILE A 61 3.71 0.33 16.32
C ILE A 61 3.93 1.30 15.16
N PRO A 62 3.56 2.57 15.32
CA PRO A 62 3.73 3.60 14.27
C PRO A 62 5.18 3.85 13.85
N HIS A 63 6.14 3.57 14.74
CA HIS A 63 7.56 3.81 14.52
C HIS A 63 8.29 2.68 13.80
N ASN A 64 7.60 1.56 13.50
CA ASN A 64 8.19 0.33 12.96
C ASN A 64 9.07 0.59 11.72
N VAL A 65 8.53 1.27 10.71
CA VAL A 65 9.24 1.59 9.46
C VAL A 65 10.51 2.40 9.74
N ALA A 66 10.42 3.43 10.57
CA ALA A 66 11.54 4.31 10.89
C ALA A 66 12.64 3.59 11.67
N ILE A 67 12.28 2.71 12.61
CA ILE A 67 13.25 1.92 13.37
C ILE A 67 14.02 0.97 12.44
N MET A 68 13.31 0.30 11.53
CA MET A 68 13.94 -0.57 10.54
C MET A 68 14.87 0.20 9.58
N ILE A 69 14.44 1.38 9.08
CA ILE A 69 15.30 2.23 8.24
C ILE A 69 16.58 2.63 8.99
N ARG A 70 16.48 3.08 10.24
CA ARG A 70 17.63 3.44 11.07
C ARG A 70 18.57 2.27 11.37
N ALA A 71 18.04 1.05 11.36
CA ALA A 71 18.84 -0.18 11.49
C ALA A 71 19.51 -0.59 10.16
N GLY A 72 19.25 0.10 9.04
CA GLY A 72 19.84 -0.17 7.75
C GLY A 72 19.02 -1.12 6.85
N VAL A 73 17.79 -1.43 7.24
CA VAL A 73 16.88 -2.24 6.41
C VAL A 73 16.35 -1.41 5.24
N ASN A 74 16.33 -1.97 4.04
CA ASN A 74 15.59 -1.40 2.91
C ASN A 74 14.10 -1.62 3.12
N VAL A 75 13.36 -0.56 3.52
CA VAL A 75 11.93 -0.66 3.84
C VAL A 75 11.10 -0.02 2.75
N SER A 76 10.05 -0.73 2.31
CA SER A 76 8.95 -0.18 1.50
C SER A 76 7.65 -0.15 2.29
N ILE A 77 6.75 0.76 1.89
CA ILE A 77 5.36 0.81 2.38
C ILE A 77 4.45 0.22 1.33
N ASN A 78 3.61 -0.72 1.75
CA ASN A 78 2.55 -1.28 0.92
C ASN A 78 1.16 -0.94 1.51
N SER A 79 0.13 -1.16 0.70
CA SER A 79 -1.25 -0.85 1.11
C SER A 79 -2.04 -2.08 1.55
N ASP A 80 -1.83 -3.20 0.89
CA ASP A 80 -2.67 -4.40 0.97
C ASP A 80 -4.18 -4.09 0.89
N SER A 81 -4.50 -3.01 0.15
CA SER A 81 -5.83 -2.44 0.01
C SER A 81 -5.94 -1.69 -1.30
N ASP A 82 -7.02 -1.94 -2.05
CA ASP A 82 -7.35 -1.26 -3.31
C ASP A 82 -7.56 0.25 -3.12
N GLU A 83 -8.12 0.66 -1.99
CA GLU A 83 -8.30 2.07 -1.65
C GLU A 83 -6.98 2.75 -1.28
N ARG A 84 -6.18 2.14 -0.39
CA ARG A 84 -4.91 2.72 0.06
C ARG A 84 -3.86 2.75 -1.03
N ALA A 85 -3.88 1.81 -1.98
CA ALA A 85 -2.99 1.80 -3.13
C ALA A 85 -3.01 3.12 -3.92
N ARG A 86 -4.16 3.77 -3.98
CA ARG A 86 -4.33 5.08 -4.63
C ARG A 86 -3.72 6.25 -3.86
N ARG A 87 -3.30 6.03 -2.61
CA ARG A 87 -2.84 7.07 -1.68
C ARG A 87 -1.54 6.70 -0.98
N LEU A 88 -0.68 5.91 -1.61
CA LEU A 88 0.61 5.51 -1.02
C LEU A 88 1.49 6.70 -0.63
N ASN A 89 1.37 7.83 -1.33
CA ASN A 89 2.02 9.08 -0.96
C ASN A 89 1.61 9.56 0.44
N ILE A 90 0.33 9.41 0.80
CA ILE A 90 -0.16 9.77 2.13
C ILE A 90 0.30 8.73 3.18
N GLU A 91 0.34 7.44 2.81
CA GLU A 91 0.90 6.41 3.69
C GLU A 91 2.38 6.69 4.01
N ALA A 92 3.18 7.07 3.01
CA ALA A 92 4.56 7.48 3.22
C ALA A 92 4.67 8.77 4.05
N ALA A 93 3.78 9.73 3.86
CA ALA A 93 3.76 10.99 4.63
C ALA A 93 3.56 10.78 6.13
N LYS A 94 2.85 9.71 6.54
CA LYS A 94 2.69 9.35 7.96
C LYS A 94 4.03 9.11 8.65
N MET A 95 5.05 8.65 7.91
CA MET A 95 6.38 8.38 8.47
C MET A 95 7.14 9.65 8.86
N LEU A 96 6.81 10.79 8.27
CA LEU A 96 7.33 12.09 8.73
C LEU A 96 6.84 12.40 10.14
N LYS A 97 5.56 12.12 10.41
CA LYS A 97 4.93 12.41 11.71
C LYS A 97 5.31 11.39 12.78
N TYR A 98 5.22 10.11 12.47
CA TYR A 98 5.42 9.05 13.45
C TYR A 98 6.88 8.59 13.56
N GLY A 99 7.62 8.65 12.45
CA GLY A 99 8.97 8.12 12.39
C GLY A 99 10.06 9.17 12.45
N GLU A 100 9.73 10.43 12.26
CA GLU A 100 10.70 11.54 12.16
C GLU A 100 11.82 11.23 11.14
N ILE A 101 11.48 10.54 10.05
CA ILE A 101 12.38 10.34 8.92
C ILE A 101 12.28 11.56 7.98
N SER A 102 13.29 11.76 7.13
CA SER A 102 13.27 12.83 6.15
C SER A 102 12.23 12.59 5.04
N GLU A 103 11.80 13.66 4.37
CA GLU A 103 10.92 13.57 3.20
C GLU A 103 11.51 12.69 2.10
N ALA A 104 12.82 12.77 1.87
CA ALA A 104 13.50 11.94 0.91
C ALA A 104 13.44 10.44 1.27
N GLU A 105 13.66 10.10 2.54
CA GLU A 105 13.53 8.72 3.01
C GLU A 105 12.08 8.23 2.90
N ALA A 106 11.09 9.04 3.29
CA ALA A 106 9.70 8.70 3.17
C ALA A 106 9.30 8.45 1.69
N LEU A 107 9.73 9.31 0.77
CA LEU A 107 9.46 9.14 -0.66
C LEU A 107 10.09 7.85 -1.20
N ARG A 108 11.32 7.54 -0.79
CA ARG A 108 12.01 6.30 -1.20
C ARG A 108 11.26 5.04 -0.79
N THR A 109 10.49 5.06 0.31
CA THR A 109 9.72 3.88 0.75
C THR A 109 8.63 3.45 -0.25
N ILE A 110 8.20 4.33 -1.14
CA ILE A 110 7.17 4.06 -2.16
C ILE A 110 7.69 4.18 -3.60
N THR A 111 8.98 4.43 -3.78
CA THR A 111 9.61 4.60 -5.11
C THR A 111 10.84 3.73 -5.26
N LEU A 112 12.02 4.21 -4.86
CA LEU A 112 13.29 3.53 -5.07
C LEU A 112 13.43 2.24 -4.24
N ASN A 113 12.96 2.24 -2.99
CA ASN A 113 13.11 1.07 -2.13
C ASN A 113 12.35 -0.16 -2.66
N PRO A 114 11.06 -0.08 -3.06
CA PRO A 114 10.39 -1.20 -3.71
C PRO A 114 11.05 -1.60 -5.04
N ALA A 115 11.57 -0.65 -5.83
CA ALA A 115 12.32 -0.97 -7.04
C ALA A 115 13.59 -1.81 -6.74
N MET A 116 14.32 -1.47 -5.66
CA MET A 116 15.46 -2.26 -5.19
C MET A 116 15.04 -3.66 -4.71
N GLN A 117 13.92 -3.77 -4.00
CA GLN A 117 13.37 -5.04 -3.54
C GLN A 117 12.97 -5.95 -4.69
N LEU A 118 12.45 -5.38 -5.78
CA LEU A 118 12.11 -6.10 -7.01
C LEU A 118 13.33 -6.35 -7.91
N GLY A 119 14.47 -5.66 -7.70
CA GLY A 119 15.66 -5.77 -8.52
C GLY A 119 15.56 -5.02 -9.86
N ILE A 120 14.74 -3.98 -9.93
CA ILE A 120 14.50 -3.16 -11.14
C ILE A 120 14.91 -1.70 -10.95
N GLN A 121 15.68 -1.40 -9.91
CA GLN A 121 16.12 -0.04 -9.56
C GLN A 121 16.98 0.64 -10.64
N ASP A 122 17.56 -0.12 -11.55
CA ASP A 122 18.34 0.41 -12.66
C ASP A 122 17.44 1.00 -13.76
N ARG A 123 16.16 0.64 -13.76
CA ARG A 123 15.17 1.11 -14.74
C ARG A 123 14.20 2.13 -14.16
N VAL A 124 13.75 1.95 -12.90
CA VAL A 124 12.67 2.75 -12.29
C VAL A 124 12.98 3.14 -10.85
N GLY A 125 12.09 3.89 -10.22
CA GLY A 125 12.13 4.23 -8.79
C GLY A 125 12.86 5.53 -8.46
N SER A 126 13.55 6.16 -9.41
CA SER A 126 14.16 7.48 -9.26
C SER A 126 14.24 8.21 -10.61
N ILE A 127 14.37 9.53 -10.56
CA ILE A 127 14.48 10.38 -11.74
C ILE A 127 15.98 10.54 -12.06
N ASP A 128 16.51 9.61 -12.84
CA ASP A 128 17.91 9.62 -13.28
C ASP A 128 17.98 9.41 -14.80
N MET A 129 19.04 9.92 -15.42
CA MET A 129 19.25 9.71 -16.85
C MET A 129 19.41 8.22 -17.18
N GLY A 130 18.68 7.78 -18.21
CA GLY A 130 18.71 6.40 -18.69
C GLY A 130 17.69 5.48 -18.04
N LYS A 131 16.88 5.99 -17.11
CA LYS A 131 15.74 5.27 -16.55
C LYS A 131 14.46 5.51 -17.34
N ASP A 132 13.51 4.59 -17.20
CA ASP A 132 12.20 4.69 -17.78
C ASP A 132 11.48 5.94 -17.22
N ALA A 133 10.80 6.67 -18.06
CA ALA A 133 10.14 7.91 -17.66
C ALA A 133 8.75 7.64 -17.07
N ASP A 134 8.74 6.93 -15.93
CA ASP A 134 7.54 6.68 -15.13
C ASP A 134 7.40 7.80 -14.09
N LEU A 135 6.62 8.81 -14.41
CA LEU A 135 6.57 10.06 -13.68
C LEU A 135 5.14 10.43 -13.28
N ALA A 136 4.99 11.05 -12.10
CA ALA A 136 3.75 11.68 -11.69
C ALA A 136 3.99 13.18 -11.43
N ILE A 137 3.27 14.02 -12.16
CA ILE A 137 3.29 15.48 -11.96
C ILE A 137 2.13 15.87 -11.05
N TRP A 138 2.44 16.64 -10.02
CA TRP A 138 1.50 17.05 -8.99
C TRP A 138 1.29 18.56 -9.00
N ASN A 139 0.10 19.02 -8.61
CA ASN A 139 -0.19 20.45 -8.43
C ASN A 139 0.35 21.04 -7.13
N GLY A 140 1.03 20.24 -6.30
CA GLY A 140 1.61 20.64 -5.03
C GLY A 140 2.51 19.55 -4.47
N HIS A 141 2.94 19.71 -3.21
CA HIS A 141 3.82 18.72 -2.58
C HIS A 141 3.10 17.36 -2.45
N PRO A 142 3.68 16.23 -2.91
CA PRO A 142 3.00 14.94 -2.96
C PRO A 142 2.53 14.43 -1.58
N PHE A 143 3.14 14.85 -0.48
CA PHE A 143 2.73 14.49 0.88
C PHE A 143 1.61 15.37 1.45
N SER A 144 1.13 16.36 0.69
CA SER A 144 -0.03 17.14 1.07
C SER A 144 -1.33 16.41 0.72
N VAL A 145 -2.27 16.34 1.66
CA VAL A 145 -3.62 15.79 1.43
C VAL A 145 -4.43 16.60 0.40
N TYR A 146 -3.99 17.82 0.10
CA TYR A 146 -4.61 18.69 -0.92
C TYR A 146 -4.00 18.51 -2.31
N ALA A 147 -2.81 17.88 -2.39
CA ALA A 147 -2.16 17.66 -3.68
C ALA A 147 -2.94 16.65 -4.53
N ARG A 148 -2.88 16.86 -5.82
CA ARG A 148 -3.51 16.00 -6.85
C ARG A 148 -2.51 15.72 -7.95
N VAL A 149 -2.54 14.51 -8.48
CA VAL A 149 -1.81 14.19 -9.72
C VAL A 149 -2.50 14.89 -10.88
N GLU A 150 -1.75 15.65 -11.65
CA GLU A 150 -2.22 16.33 -12.87
C GLU A 150 -1.92 15.49 -14.11
N THR A 151 -0.73 14.89 -14.16
CA THR A 151 -0.32 14.05 -15.29
C THR A 151 0.50 12.86 -14.81
N THR A 152 0.27 11.69 -15.39
CA THR A 152 1.11 10.51 -15.18
C THR A 152 1.70 10.08 -16.50
N PHE A 153 3.01 9.83 -16.51
CA PHE A 153 3.73 9.25 -17.64
C PHE A 153 4.10 7.80 -17.30
N VAL A 154 4.00 6.94 -18.31
CA VAL A 154 4.52 5.57 -18.30
C VAL A 154 5.36 5.40 -19.56
N ASP A 155 6.60 4.98 -19.42
CA ASP A 155 7.58 4.88 -20.53
C ASP A 155 7.70 6.20 -21.35
N GLY A 156 7.49 7.34 -20.71
CA GLY A 156 7.53 8.67 -21.36
C GLY A 156 6.27 9.08 -22.09
N GLU A 157 5.27 8.24 -22.17
CA GLU A 157 3.96 8.57 -22.79
C GLU A 157 2.96 9.01 -21.73
N VAL A 158 2.07 9.95 -22.08
CA VAL A 158 1.00 10.41 -21.18
C VAL A 158 -0.04 9.31 -21.03
N PHE A 159 -0.04 8.66 -19.85
CA PHE A 159 -1.02 7.63 -19.51
C PHE A 159 -2.27 8.18 -18.83
N PHE A 160 -2.12 9.24 -18.05
CA PHE A 160 -3.22 9.94 -17.40
C PHE A 160 -3.04 11.45 -17.53
N ASP A 161 -4.11 12.13 -17.90
CA ASP A 161 -4.24 13.58 -17.90
C ASP A 161 -5.54 13.96 -17.17
N ARG A 162 -5.40 14.74 -16.10
CA ARG A 162 -6.53 15.11 -15.26
C ARG A 162 -7.60 15.93 -15.99
N GLN A 163 -7.19 16.81 -16.88
CA GLN A 163 -8.15 17.65 -17.61
C GLN A 163 -8.99 16.81 -18.57
N GLN A 164 -8.34 15.87 -19.27
CA GLN A 164 -9.03 14.92 -20.13
C GLN A 164 -9.94 13.97 -19.33
N ASP A 165 -9.48 13.47 -18.18
CA ASP A 165 -10.29 12.63 -17.28
C ASP A 165 -11.58 13.37 -16.86
N LEU A 166 -11.44 14.61 -16.37
CA LEU A 166 -12.59 15.41 -15.94
C LEU A 166 -13.56 15.68 -17.07
N ALA A 167 -13.06 15.95 -18.30
CA ALA A 167 -13.90 16.18 -19.46
C ALA A 167 -14.69 14.92 -19.90
N ARG A 168 -14.10 13.73 -19.70
CA ARG A 168 -14.73 12.45 -20.09
C ARG A 168 -15.71 11.89 -19.05
N ARG A 169 -15.66 12.32 -17.80
CA ARG A 169 -16.50 11.75 -16.71
C ARG A 169 -18.00 11.74 -17.03
N PRO A 170 -18.61 12.80 -17.59
CA PRO A 170 -20.05 12.77 -17.92
C PRO A 170 -20.42 11.72 -18.98
N GLU A 171 -19.50 11.40 -19.90
CA GLU A 171 -19.68 10.36 -20.89
C GLU A 171 -19.59 8.96 -20.26
N LEU A 172 -18.54 8.73 -19.46
CA LEU A 172 -18.34 7.48 -18.74
C LEU A 172 -19.50 7.17 -17.76
N GLU A 173 -20.09 8.18 -17.16
CA GLU A 173 -21.22 8.00 -16.26
C GLU A 173 -22.48 7.57 -17.04
N ARG A 174 -22.73 8.13 -18.20
CA ARG A 174 -23.82 7.69 -19.10
C ARG A 174 -23.60 6.25 -19.58
N GLU A 175 -22.40 5.92 -20.03
CA GLU A 175 -22.06 4.56 -20.46
C GLU A 175 -22.24 3.55 -19.31
N ARG A 176 -21.80 3.90 -18.12
CA ARG A 176 -22.01 3.07 -16.91
C ARG A 176 -23.49 2.83 -16.65
N GLU A 177 -24.33 3.86 -16.71
CA GLU A 177 -25.77 3.71 -16.52
C GLU A 177 -26.40 2.80 -17.59
N GLU A 178 -25.98 2.94 -18.85
CA GLU A 178 -26.45 2.09 -19.95
C GLU A 178 -26.07 0.63 -19.74
N LEU A 179 -24.81 0.36 -19.36
CA LEU A 179 -24.33 -0.98 -19.05
C LEU A 179 -25.05 -1.60 -17.84
N MET A 180 -25.28 -0.82 -16.80
CA MET A 180 -26.05 -1.28 -15.63
C MET A 180 -27.50 -1.63 -15.98
N ARG A 181 -28.15 -0.83 -16.85
CA ARG A 181 -29.50 -1.12 -17.35
C ARG A 181 -29.51 -2.39 -18.22
N ALA A 182 -28.52 -2.54 -19.09
CA ALA A 182 -28.40 -3.72 -19.93
C ALA A 182 -28.19 -4.99 -19.10
N GLU A 183 -27.34 -4.93 -18.06
CA GLU A 183 -27.11 -6.07 -17.16
C GLU A 183 -28.34 -6.40 -16.31
N ALA A 184 -29.07 -5.39 -15.82
CA ALA A 184 -30.32 -5.59 -15.08
C ALA A 184 -31.43 -6.26 -15.92
N ASN A 185 -31.42 -6.02 -17.24
CA ASN A 185 -32.37 -6.61 -18.19
C ASN A 185 -31.88 -7.91 -18.85
N ARG A 186 -30.69 -8.38 -18.48
CA ARG A 186 -30.13 -9.61 -19.04
C ARG A 186 -30.98 -10.81 -18.63
N PRO A 187 -31.46 -11.62 -19.58
CA PRO A 187 -32.18 -12.84 -19.25
C PRO A 187 -31.28 -13.77 -18.44
N PRO A 188 -31.82 -14.54 -17.49
CA PRO A 188 -31.05 -15.55 -16.77
C PRO A 188 -30.35 -16.47 -17.75
N ALA A 189 -29.05 -16.78 -17.50
CA ALA A 189 -28.33 -17.71 -18.34
C ALA A 189 -29.07 -19.06 -18.36
N GLU A 190 -29.29 -19.63 -19.55
CA GLU A 190 -29.90 -20.97 -19.68
C GLU A 190 -29.07 -21.98 -18.87
N GLY A 191 -29.69 -22.59 -17.85
CA GLY A 191 -29.04 -23.54 -16.95
C GLY A 191 -28.51 -22.96 -15.63
N ALA A 192 -28.67 -21.69 -15.36
CA ALA A 192 -28.38 -21.13 -14.04
C ALA A 192 -29.43 -21.60 -13.04
N ALA A 193 -29.04 -22.35 -12.01
CA ALA A 193 -29.90 -22.65 -10.88
C ALA A 193 -30.44 -21.35 -10.26
N PRO A 194 -31.71 -21.30 -9.84
CA PRO A 194 -32.27 -20.10 -9.22
C PRO A 194 -31.41 -19.71 -8.01
N PRO A 195 -31.19 -18.40 -7.79
CA PRO A 195 -30.42 -17.96 -6.65
C PRO A 195 -31.09 -18.48 -5.36
N ALA A 196 -30.28 -19.10 -4.50
CA ALA A 196 -30.75 -19.60 -3.22
C ALA A 196 -31.45 -18.46 -2.46
N PRO A 197 -32.64 -18.69 -1.87
CA PRO A 197 -33.38 -17.64 -1.18
C PRO A 197 -32.55 -17.10 -0.03
N GLY A 198 -32.24 -15.81 -0.11
CA GLY A 198 -31.94 -14.93 1.00
C GLY A 198 -30.81 -15.33 1.94
N ARG A 199 -29.55 -15.13 1.52
CA ARG A 199 -28.60 -14.55 2.47
C ARG A 199 -28.50 -13.06 2.11
N GLY A 200 -29.20 -12.22 2.86
CA GLY A 200 -29.13 -10.80 2.74
C GLY A 200 -27.64 -10.37 2.68
N ARG A 201 -27.28 -9.52 1.73
CA ARG A 201 -26.02 -8.82 1.74
C ARG A 201 -25.84 -8.23 3.15
N ARG A 202 -24.91 -8.76 3.92
CA ARG A 202 -24.44 -8.03 5.09
C ARG A 202 -23.95 -6.68 4.55
N PRO A 203 -24.44 -5.56 5.11
CA PRO A 203 -23.83 -4.28 4.78
C PRO A 203 -22.33 -4.39 5.11
N ALA A 204 -21.50 -3.84 4.24
CA ALA A 204 -20.11 -3.64 4.55
C ALA A 204 -20.06 -2.97 5.93
N HIS A 205 -19.30 -3.55 6.86
CA HIS A 205 -19.07 -2.95 8.16
C HIS A 205 -18.52 -1.53 7.93
N GLY A 206 -19.40 -0.55 8.07
CA GLY A 206 -19.00 0.80 8.43
C GLY A 206 -18.47 0.73 9.85
N ASP A 207 -17.32 1.30 10.08
CA ASP A 207 -16.77 1.54 11.40
C ASP A 207 -17.64 2.62 12.09
N ASP A 208 -18.78 2.20 12.64
CA ASP A 208 -19.55 3.00 13.59
C ASP A 208 -18.93 2.78 14.97
N HIS A 209 -18.01 3.65 15.33
CA HIS A 209 -17.65 3.87 16.72
C HIS A 209 -18.80 4.63 17.39
N ASP A 210 -19.73 3.90 17.98
CA ASP A 210 -20.67 4.44 18.93
C ASP A 210 -19.92 4.84 20.20
N ASP A 211 -19.85 6.14 20.39
CA ASP A 211 -19.39 6.84 21.59
C ASP A 211 -20.46 6.69 22.69
N GLU A 212 -20.45 5.58 23.42
CA GLU A 212 -21.27 5.46 24.63
C GLU A 212 -20.52 6.09 25.80
N GLY A 213 -20.92 7.34 26.07
CA GLY A 213 -20.55 8.04 27.29
C GLY A 213 -21.03 7.28 28.53
N ASP A 214 -20.10 6.75 29.31
CA ASP A 214 -20.37 6.27 30.65
C ASP A 214 -20.15 7.38 31.68
N ASN A 215 -21.28 7.86 32.16
CA ASN A 215 -21.43 8.90 33.17
C ASN A 215 -21.61 8.21 34.52
N HIS A 216 -20.52 7.97 35.28
CA HIS A 216 -20.61 7.64 36.70
C HIS A 216 -19.54 8.35 37.55
N ARG A 217 -20.08 9.35 38.31
CA ARG A 217 -19.74 9.88 39.65
C ARG A 217 -18.28 9.96 40.09
#